data_b0ea7eeadab3c2fc53197a23da5e4fa0
#
_entry.id   b0ea7eeadab3c2fc53197a23da5e4fa0
#
_cell.length_a   1.000
_cell.length_b   1.000
_cell.length_c   1.000
_cell.angle_alpha   90.00
_cell.angle_beta   90.00
_cell.angle_gamma   90.00
#
_symmetry.space_group_name_H-M   'P 1'
#
loop_
_entity.id
_entity.type
_entity.pdbx_description
1 polymer ?
#
loop_
_entity_poly.entity_id
_entity_poly.type
_entity_poly.pdbx_seq_one_letter_code
_entity_poly.pdbx_strand_id
1 'polypeptide(L)'
;MLRRVLIANRGEIALRILRACREMNIETVAVYSAADENTLAASLATQSLCIGPARAAESYLNSDALITAALATGCDAVHPGYGFLSESPEFAEQCTAAGLKFIGPPAEVIRRMGSKAAAKELAKQAGVPVVPGSDGPLKNIRQARALADKVGYPVLLKASAGGGGRGMRQADSAEALEAAYREAQAEAEACFGDGEMYLEKLIEHPRHIE
;
A
#
# COMPACT_ATOMS: atom_id res chain seq x y z
N MET A 1 13.16 24.25 8.30
CA MET A 1 13.04 23.29 9.43
C MET A 1 11.55 23.11 9.69
N LEU A 2 11.06 21.87 9.89
CA LEU A 2 9.65 21.65 10.21
C LEU A 2 9.36 22.12 11.63
N ARG A 3 8.25 22.82 11.83
CA ARG A 3 7.81 23.32 13.13
C ARG A 3 6.57 22.61 13.63
N ARG A 4 5.63 22.29 12.71
CA ARG A 4 4.35 21.67 13.05
C ARG A 4 3.92 20.67 11.97
N VAL A 5 3.58 19.47 12.40
CA VAL A 5 3.21 18.34 11.52
C VAL A 5 1.78 17.89 11.82
N LEU A 6 0.94 17.82 10.78
CA LEU A 6 -0.34 17.12 10.87
C LEU A 6 -0.10 15.63 10.72
N ILE A 7 -0.67 14.84 11.62
CA ILE A 7 -0.62 13.37 11.61
C ILE A 7 -1.92 12.87 10.96
N ALA A 8 -1.85 12.52 9.68
CA ALA A 8 -3.01 12.07 8.88
C ALA A 8 -3.25 10.57 9.04
N ASN A 9 -3.32 10.10 10.28
CA ASN A 9 -3.53 8.71 10.63
C ASN A 9 -4.08 8.58 12.05
N ARG A 10 -4.32 7.36 12.51
CA ARG A 10 -4.84 7.04 13.83
C ARG A 10 -4.10 5.88 14.50
N GLY A 11 -4.52 5.54 15.72
CA GLY A 11 -4.04 4.34 16.41
C GLY A 11 -2.57 4.42 16.79
N GLU A 12 -1.89 3.29 16.74
CA GLU A 12 -0.52 3.16 17.19
C GLU A 12 0.47 3.95 16.31
N ILE A 13 0.23 4.03 14.99
CA ILE A 13 1.14 4.76 14.10
C ILE A 13 1.06 6.28 14.35
N ALA A 14 -0.13 6.81 14.61
CA ALA A 14 -0.27 8.23 15.00
C ALA A 14 0.52 8.53 16.27
N LEU A 15 0.43 7.65 17.26
CA LEU A 15 1.20 7.78 18.49
C LEU A 15 2.73 7.64 18.26
N ARG A 16 3.15 6.74 17.36
CA ARG A 16 4.57 6.56 16.99
C ARG A 16 5.15 7.83 16.35
N ILE A 17 4.40 8.42 15.42
CA ILE A 17 4.79 9.68 14.76
C ILE A 17 4.86 10.82 15.77
N LEU A 18 3.84 10.94 16.63
CA LEU A 18 3.79 11.95 17.70
C LEU A 18 5.03 11.90 18.59
N ARG A 19 5.42 10.71 19.03
CA ARG A 19 6.62 10.51 19.86
C ARG A 19 7.88 10.97 19.14
N ALA A 20 8.06 10.59 17.88
CA ALA A 20 9.20 11.02 17.08
C ALA A 20 9.24 12.55 16.92
N CYS A 21 8.10 13.19 16.62
CA CYS A 21 8.01 14.64 16.53
C CYS A 21 8.39 15.32 17.85
N ARG A 22 7.92 14.78 18.98
CA ARG A 22 8.24 15.30 20.31
C ARG A 22 9.74 15.23 20.61
N GLU A 23 10.40 14.13 20.28
CA GLU A 23 11.86 13.98 20.44
C GLU A 23 12.65 14.98 19.58
N MET A 24 12.07 15.40 18.45
CA MET A 24 12.63 16.40 17.53
C MET A 24 12.20 17.84 17.86
N ASN A 25 11.44 18.08 18.91
CA ASN A 25 10.84 19.37 19.28
C ASN A 25 9.94 19.96 18.16
N ILE A 26 9.19 19.10 17.49
CA ILE A 26 8.22 19.45 16.45
C ILE A 26 6.82 19.37 17.06
N GLU A 27 6.02 20.42 16.90
CA GLU A 27 4.61 20.42 17.30
C GLU A 27 3.79 19.47 16.43
N THR A 28 2.75 18.87 17.02
CA THR A 28 1.91 17.90 16.33
C THR A 28 0.43 18.29 16.36
N VAL A 29 -0.24 18.10 15.26
CA VAL A 29 -1.70 18.13 15.15
C VAL A 29 -2.18 16.72 14.87
N ALA A 30 -2.85 16.09 15.82
CA ALA A 30 -3.48 14.79 15.61
C ALA A 30 -4.90 14.98 15.11
N VAL A 31 -5.22 14.39 13.95
CA VAL A 31 -6.61 14.34 13.50
C VAL A 31 -7.31 13.09 14.05
N TYR A 32 -8.62 13.20 14.26
CA TYR A 32 -9.42 12.07 14.69
C TYR A 32 -10.83 12.09 14.08
N SER A 33 -11.41 10.91 13.86
CA SER A 33 -12.84 10.79 13.58
C SER A 33 -13.64 10.87 14.88
N ALA A 34 -14.94 11.15 14.81
CA ALA A 34 -15.79 11.21 15.99
C ALA A 34 -15.71 9.95 16.89
N ALA A 35 -15.37 8.79 16.32
CA ALA A 35 -15.18 7.56 17.09
C ALA A 35 -13.82 7.48 17.81
N ASP A 36 -12.84 8.27 17.39
CA ASP A 36 -11.46 8.22 17.88
C ASP A 36 -11.10 9.42 18.80
N GLU A 37 -12.09 10.20 19.27
CA GLU A 37 -11.91 11.42 20.07
C GLU A 37 -11.05 11.19 21.33
N ASN A 38 -11.25 10.06 21.99
CA ASN A 38 -10.59 9.74 23.25
C ASN A 38 -9.31 8.89 23.07
N THR A 39 -8.70 8.93 21.90
CA THR A 39 -7.45 8.18 21.64
C THR A 39 -6.26 8.86 22.29
N LEU A 40 -5.25 8.06 22.61
CA LEU A 40 -4.01 8.54 23.22
C LEU A 40 -3.29 9.56 22.33
N ALA A 41 -3.31 9.38 21.00
CA ALA A 41 -2.72 10.33 20.07
C ALA A 41 -3.42 11.70 20.12
N ALA A 42 -4.76 11.71 20.16
CA ALA A 42 -5.54 12.95 20.27
C ALA A 42 -5.28 13.69 21.60
N SER A 43 -5.11 12.97 22.71
CA SER A 43 -4.86 13.56 24.02
C SER A 43 -3.42 14.06 24.23
N LEU A 44 -2.42 13.47 23.55
CA LEU A 44 -0.99 13.78 23.73
C LEU A 44 -0.43 14.75 22.69
N ALA A 45 -1.14 15.01 21.60
CA ALA A 45 -0.71 15.95 20.57
C ALA A 45 -0.72 17.39 21.10
N THR A 46 0.06 18.29 20.47
CA THR A 46 0.03 19.73 20.78
C THR A 46 -1.36 20.31 20.53
N GLN A 47 -2.03 19.81 19.49
CA GLN A 47 -3.42 20.13 19.16
C GLN A 47 -4.08 18.90 18.55
N SER A 48 -5.37 18.74 18.74
CA SER A 48 -6.16 17.70 18.08
C SER A 48 -7.40 18.28 17.41
N LEU A 49 -7.85 17.69 16.30
CA LEU A 49 -8.95 18.18 15.51
C LEU A 49 -9.81 17.02 14.97
N CYS A 50 -11.12 17.12 15.18
CA CYS A 50 -12.08 16.21 14.56
C CYS A 50 -12.22 16.53 13.06
N ILE A 51 -12.04 15.52 12.22
CA ILE A 51 -12.08 15.66 10.74
C ILE A 51 -13.32 15.03 10.13
N GLY A 52 -14.24 14.51 10.89
CA GLY A 52 -15.48 13.92 10.39
C GLY A 52 -16.01 12.75 11.21
N PRO A 53 -17.05 12.07 10.69
CA PRO A 53 -17.67 10.94 11.36
C PRO A 53 -16.77 9.70 11.40
N ALA A 54 -17.26 8.62 12.02
CA ALA A 54 -16.50 7.37 12.22
C ALA A 54 -16.05 6.67 10.92
N ARG A 55 -16.79 6.85 9.82
CA ARG A 55 -16.45 6.23 8.54
C ARG A 55 -15.17 6.82 7.96
N ALA A 56 -14.20 5.98 7.65
CA ALA A 56 -12.90 6.42 7.12
C ALA A 56 -13.03 7.22 5.81
N ALA A 57 -13.97 6.86 4.93
CA ALA A 57 -14.24 7.59 3.69
C ALA A 57 -14.66 9.06 3.91
N GLU A 58 -15.23 9.36 5.05
CA GLU A 58 -15.73 10.69 5.43
C GLU A 58 -14.80 11.42 6.40
N SER A 59 -13.67 10.82 6.75
CA SER A 59 -12.67 11.35 7.69
C SER A 59 -11.23 11.10 7.19
N TYR A 60 -10.59 10.00 7.57
CA TYR A 60 -9.18 9.72 7.26
C TYR A 60 -8.85 9.53 5.77
N LEU A 61 -9.84 9.22 4.93
CA LEU A 61 -9.71 9.12 3.47
C LEU A 61 -10.21 10.39 2.75
N ASN A 62 -10.64 11.41 3.49
CA ASN A 62 -11.05 12.69 2.93
C ASN A 62 -9.83 13.63 2.88
N SER A 63 -9.18 13.67 1.73
CA SER A 63 -7.98 14.48 1.51
C SER A 63 -8.22 15.97 1.74
N ASP A 64 -9.39 16.49 1.33
CA ASP A 64 -9.72 17.91 1.47
C ASP A 64 -9.87 18.30 2.95
N ALA A 65 -10.49 17.44 3.77
CA ALA A 65 -10.61 17.67 5.21
C ALA A 65 -9.24 17.68 5.87
N LEU A 66 -8.33 16.77 5.48
CA LEU A 66 -6.97 16.70 6.02
C LEU A 66 -6.13 17.93 5.63
N ILE A 67 -6.18 18.35 4.38
CA ILE A 67 -5.46 19.54 3.90
C ILE A 67 -6.02 20.80 4.59
N THR A 68 -7.35 20.93 4.67
CA THR A 68 -7.99 22.04 5.36
C THR A 68 -7.57 22.09 6.83
N ALA A 69 -7.57 20.94 7.52
CA ALA A 69 -7.10 20.84 8.89
C ALA A 69 -5.63 21.27 9.06
N ALA A 70 -4.74 20.85 8.14
CA ALA A 70 -3.33 21.21 8.15
C ALA A 70 -3.12 22.72 7.99
N LEU A 71 -3.80 23.34 7.02
CA LEU A 71 -3.73 24.76 6.75
C LEU A 71 -4.31 25.59 7.90
N ALA A 72 -5.50 25.22 8.39
CA ALA A 72 -6.18 25.92 9.48
C ALA A 72 -5.40 25.88 10.81
N THR A 73 -4.59 24.83 11.02
CA THR A 73 -3.76 24.69 12.22
C THR A 73 -2.32 25.15 12.02
N GLY A 74 -1.98 25.71 10.85
CA GLY A 74 -0.66 26.25 10.53
C GLY A 74 0.44 25.19 10.46
N CYS A 75 0.13 23.99 9.96
CA CYS A 75 1.11 22.94 9.76
C CYS A 75 2.04 23.25 8.59
N ASP A 76 3.31 22.87 8.71
CA ASP A 76 4.30 22.94 7.63
C ASP A 76 4.31 21.65 6.79
N ALA A 77 3.83 20.56 7.36
CA ALA A 77 3.88 19.23 6.74
C ALA A 77 2.74 18.31 7.18
N VAL A 78 2.54 17.26 6.39
CA VAL A 78 1.60 16.17 6.69
C VAL A 78 2.35 14.85 6.70
N HIS A 79 2.19 14.08 7.77
CA HIS A 79 2.69 12.71 7.87
C HIS A 79 1.53 11.72 7.74
N PRO A 80 1.46 10.94 6.65
CA PRO A 80 0.34 10.04 6.40
C PRO A 80 0.42 8.73 7.21
N GLY A 81 1.56 8.40 7.81
CA GLY A 81 1.81 7.09 8.41
C GLY A 81 1.86 5.99 7.35
N TYR A 82 1.17 4.89 7.60
CA TYR A 82 0.92 3.81 6.65
C TYR A 82 -0.60 3.55 6.52
N GLY A 83 -1.02 2.91 5.43
CA GLY A 83 -2.44 2.76 5.11
C GLY A 83 -3.11 4.11 4.77
N PHE A 84 -4.43 4.15 4.76
CA PHE A 84 -5.22 5.32 4.35
C PHE A 84 -4.68 6.00 3.08
N LEU A 85 -4.22 7.24 3.18
CA LEU A 85 -3.72 8.03 2.03
C LEU A 85 -2.19 8.00 1.88
N SER A 86 -1.48 7.15 2.63
CA SER A 86 -0.01 7.07 2.54
C SER A 86 0.50 6.62 1.17
N GLU A 87 -0.30 5.85 0.45
CA GLU A 87 0.00 5.35 -0.90
C GLU A 87 -0.81 6.07 -2.00
N SER A 88 -1.44 7.22 -1.68
CA SER A 88 -2.16 8.04 -2.66
C SER A 88 -1.23 9.08 -3.27
N PRO A 89 -0.86 8.96 -4.56
CA PRO A 89 -0.09 9.98 -5.24
C PRO A 89 -0.86 11.30 -5.37
N GLU A 90 -2.19 11.23 -5.50
CA GLU A 90 -3.05 12.41 -5.59
C GLU A 90 -2.99 13.22 -4.29
N PHE A 91 -3.02 12.56 -3.13
CA PHE A 91 -2.91 13.24 -1.84
C PHE A 91 -1.53 13.90 -1.65
N ALA A 92 -0.46 13.23 -2.07
CA ALA A 92 0.88 13.82 -2.03
C ALA A 92 0.99 15.07 -2.95
N GLU A 93 0.37 15.04 -4.14
CA GLU A 93 0.28 16.18 -5.05
C GLU A 93 -0.53 17.33 -4.45
N GLN A 94 -1.70 17.03 -3.87
CA GLN A 94 -2.55 18.02 -3.20
C GLN A 94 -1.84 18.69 -2.02
N CYS A 95 -1.12 17.95 -1.19
CA CYS A 95 -0.29 18.51 -0.13
C CYS A 95 0.74 19.50 -0.68
N THR A 96 1.46 19.11 -1.74
CA THR A 96 2.47 19.93 -2.38
C THR A 96 1.86 21.20 -2.99
N ALA A 97 0.73 21.09 -3.68
CA ALA A 97 -0.01 22.21 -4.26
C ALA A 97 -0.51 23.20 -3.20
N ALA A 98 -0.85 22.69 -1.99
CA ALA A 98 -1.25 23.50 -0.83
C ALA A 98 -0.06 24.13 -0.07
N GLY A 99 1.18 23.92 -0.53
CA GLY A 99 2.39 24.41 0.16
C GLY A 99 2.81 23.60 1.38
N LEU A 100 2.21 22.42 1.57
CA LEU A 100 2.53 21.49 2.66
C LEU A 100 3.57 20.47 2.20
N LYS A 101 4.54 20.16 3.06
CA LYS A 101 5.47 19.07 2.79
C LYS A 101 4.78 17.73 3.10
N PHE A 102 4.63 16.89 2.10
CA PHE A 102 4.25 15.48 2.32
C PHE A 102 5.46 14.71 2.86
N ILE A 103 5.33 14.09 4.04
CA ILE A 103 6.41 13.29 4.64
C ILE A 103 6.28 11.86 4.10
N GLY A 104 6.94 11.64 2.98
CA GLY A 104 6.90 10.39 2.23
C GLY A 104 7.62 10.54 0.89
N PRO A 105 7.53 9.54 0.01
CA PRO A 105 8.08 9.61 -1.34
C PRO A 105 7.36 10.68 -2.18
N PRO A 106 7.99 11.19 -3.24
CA PRO A 106 7.30 12.02 -4.23
C PRO A 106 6.12 11.28 -4.88
N ALA A 107 5.07 11.99 -5.26
CA ALA A 107 3.85 11.41 -5.84
C ALA A 107 4.12 10.48 -7.04
N GLU A 108 5.07 10.86 -7.92
CA GLU A 108 5.47 10.04 -9.05
C GLU A 108 6.08 8.69 -8.62
N VAL A 109 6.85 8.68 -7.54
CA VAL A 109 7.41 7.44 -6.99
C VAL A 109 6.30 6.56 -6.41
N ILE A 110 5.35 7.15 -5.66
CA ILE A 110 4.18 6.43 -5.13
C ILE A 110 3.40 5.80 -6.29
N ARG A 111 3.12 6.56 -7.35
CA ARG A 111 2.38 6.08 -8.53
C ARG A 111 3.08 4.91 -9.22
N ARG A 112 4.39 5.02 -9.43
CA ARG A 112 5.18 3.95 -10.06
C ARG A 112 5.27 2.70 -9.21
N MET A 113 5.44 2.85 -7.89
CA MET A 113 5.56 1.73 -6.96
C MET A 113 4.21 1.09 -6.61
N GLY A 114 3.11 1.79 -6.79
CA GLY A 114 1.75 1.28 -6.59
C GLY A 114 1.34 0.20 -7.61
N SER A 115 1.99 0.15 -8.76
CA SER A 115 1.82 -0.92 -9.74
C SER A 115 2.83 -2.04 -9.49
N LYS A 116 2.36 -3.24 -9.12
CA LYS A 116 3.24 -4.41 -8.87
C LYS A 116 4.15 -4.74 -10.05
N ALA A 117 3.64 -4.65 -11.28
CA ALA A 117 4.40 -4.92 -12.49
C ALA A 117 5.50 -3.85 -12.71
N ALA A 118 5.13 -2.56 -12.58
CA ALA A 118 6.08 -1.47 -12.73
C ALA A 118 7.14 -1.48 -11.61
N ALA A 119 6.75 -1.77 -10.38
CA ALA A 119 7.66 -1.89 -9.24
C ALA A 119 8.67 -3.03 -9.44
N LYS A 120 8.20 -4.20 -9.93
CA LYS A 120 9.07 -5.35 -10.24
C LYS A 120 10.08 -5.02 -11.35
N GLU A 121 9.63 -4.34 -12.40
CA GLU A 121 10.51 -3.93 -13.50
C GLU A 121 11.54 -2.89 -13.03
N LEU A 122 11.13 -1.91 -12.25
CA LEU A 122 12.03 -0.91 -11.67
C LEU A 122 13.08 -1.55 -10.75
N ALA A 123 12.67 -2.53 -9.92
CA ALA A 123 13.58 -3.28 -9.06
C ALA A 123 14.62 -4.04 -9.87
N LYS A 124 14.22 -4.71 -10.97
CA LYS A 124 15.15 -5.38 -11.90
C LYS A 124 16.16 -4.40 -12.48
N GLN A 125 15.70 -3.23 -12.97
CA GLN A 125 16.57 -2.20 -13.54
C GLN A 125 17.57 -1.64 -12.53
N ALA A 126 17.17 -1.57 -11.26
CA ALA A 126 18.02 -1.14 -10.16
C ALA A 126 18.95 -2.26 -9.62
N GLY A 127 18.93 -3.45 -10.21
CA GLY A 127 19.73 -4.59 -9.75
C GLY A 127 19.24 -5.22 -8.45
N VAL A 128 18.03 -4.91 -8.00
CA VAL A 128 17.43 -5.52 -6.82
C VAL A 128 16.88 -6.90 -7.20
N PRO A 129 17.23 -7.96 -6.46
CA PRO A 129 16.68 -9.30 -6.70
C PRO A 129 15.15 -9.30 -6.59
N VAL A 130 14.49 -9.91 -7.56
CA VAL A 130 13.04 -10.08 -7.58
C VAL A 130 12.69 -11.55 -7.65
N VAL A 131 11.51 -11.91 -7.16
CA VAL A 131 11.00 -13.28 -7.26
C VAL A 131 10.91 -13.67 -8.73
N PRO A 132 11.56 -14.76 -9.18
CA PRO A 132 11.46 -15.24 -10.55
C PRO A 132 10.01 -15.55 -10.93
N GLY A 133 9.60 -15.19 -12.14
CA GLY A 133 8.23 -15.43 -12.59
C GLY A 133 7.93 -14.73 -13.90
N SER A 134 6.65 -14.57 -14.22
CA SER A 134 6.19 -13.91 -15.44
C SER A 134 6.50 -12.40 -15.43
N ASP A 135 6.86 -11.89 -16.60
CA ASP A 135 7.09 -10.45 -16.82
C ASP A 135 5.79 -9.70 -17.19
N GLY A 136 4.67 -10.40 -17.16
CA GLY A 136 3.34 -9.90 -17.48
C GLY A 136 2.31 -11.01 -17.35
N PRO A 137 1.04 -10.74 -17.72
CA PRO A 137 0.02 -11.77 -17.73
C PRO A 137 0.38 -12.95 -18.62
N LEU A 138 0.05 -14.14 -18.16
CA LEU A 138 0.23 -15.38 -18.92
C LEU A 138 -0.81 -15.46 -20.03
N LYS A 139 -0.37 -15.71 -21.25
CA LYS A 139 -1.26 -15.84 -22.41
C LYS A 139 -2.08 -17.15 -22.39
N ASN A 140 -1.53 -18.20 -21.82
CA ASN A 140 -2.17 -19.52 -21.74
C ASN A 140 -1.36 -20.47 -20.84
N ILE A 141 -1.94 -21.65 -20.59
CA ILE A 141 -1.31 -22.72 -19.78
C ILE A 141 0.03 -23.22 -20.35
N ARG A 142 0.25 -23.18 -21.66
CA ARG A 142 1.51 -23.61 -22.26
C ARG A 142 2.66 -22.69 -21.84
N GLN A 143 2.39 -21.37 -21.82
CA GLN A 143 3.37 -20.38 -21.34
C GLN A 143 3.61 -20.56 -19.84
N ALA A 144 2.57 -20.83 -19.05
CA ALA A 144 2.70 -21.11 -17.62
C ALA A 144 3.63 -22.32 -17.40
N ARG A 145 3.42 -23.41 -18.13
CA ARG A 145 4.24 -24.63 -18.03
C ARG A 145 5.71 -24.36 -18.39
N ALA A 146 5.96 -23.75 -19.53
CA ALA A 146 7.33 -23.43 -19.96
C ALA A 146 8.07 -22.52 -18.95
N LEU A 147 7.34 -21.59 -18.32
CA LEU A 147 7.90 -20.73 -17.30
C LEU A 147 8.14 -21.48 -15.98
N ALA A 148 7.19 -22.32 -15.55
CA ALA A 148 7.33 -23.14 -14.35
C ALA A 148 8.51 -24.10 -14.44
N ASP A 149 8.70 -24.72 -15.62
CA ASP A 149 9.86 -25.60 -15.89
C ASP A 149 11.18 -24.83 -15.81
N LYS A 150 11.19 -23.55 -16.22
CA LYS A 150 12.38 -22.68 -16.16
C LYS A 150 12.70 -22.21 -14.74
N VAL A 151 11.68 -21.80 -13.95
CA VAL A 151 11.90 -21.26 -12.58
C VAL A 151 11.94 -22.36 -11.52
N GLY A 152 11.50 -23.56 -11.86
CA GLY A 152 11.41 -24.73 -10.97
C GLY A 152 10.18 -24.69 -10.06
N TYR A 153 9.67 -25.88 -9.75
CA TYR A 153 8.57 -26.05 -8.78
C TYR A 153 9.08 -25.97 -7.34
N PRO A 154 8.22 -25.64 -6.34
CA PRO A 154 6.83 -25.22 -6.49
C PRO A 154 6.70 -23.81 -7.04
N VAL A 155 5.57 -23.54 -7.70
CA VAL A 155 5.19 -22.22 -8.23
C VAL A 155 3.86 -21.76 -7.68
N LEU A 156 3.66 -20.45 -7.68
CA LEU A 156 2.43 -19.80 -7.26
C LEU A 156 1.78 -19.09 -8.44
N LEU A 157 0.56 -19.49 -8.76
CA LEU A 157 -0.31 -18.80 -9.71
C LEU A 157 -1.09 -17.71 -8.98
N LYS A 158 -1.22 -16.54 -9.58
CA LYS A 158 -1.88 -15.36 -9.01
C LYS A 158 -2.75 -14.68 -10.05
N ALA A 159 -3.97 -14.31 -9.69
CA ALA A 159 -4.79 -13.42 -10.50
C ALA A 159 -4.23 -12.01 -10.55
N SER A 160 -4.33 -11.34 -11.70
CA SER A 160 -3.95 -9.94 -11.89
C SER A 160 -4.73 -9.01 -10.97
N ALA A 161 -6.04 -9.15 -10.94
CA ALA A 161 -6.96 -8.36 -10.13
C ALA A 161 -7.12 -8.91 -8.70
N GLY A 162 -6.34 -9.93 -8.29
CA GLY A 162 -6.49 -10.62 -7.01
C GLY A 162 -6.02 -9.81 -5.80
N GLY A 163 -6.74 -9.99 -4.68
CA GLY A 163 -6.40 -9.44 -3.38
C GLY A 163 -6.91 -10.36 -2.26
N GLY A 164 -6.30 -10.29 -1.08
CA GLY A 164 -6.72 -11.08 0.08
C GLY A 164 -6.59 -12.62 -0.09
N GLY A 165 -5.69 -13.09 -0.96
CA GLY A 165 -5.45 -14.51 -1.20
C GLY A 165 -6.39 -15.19 -2.20
N ARG A 166 -7.38 -14.48 -2.75
CA ARG A 166 -8.27 -15.01 -3.79
C ARG A 166 -7.58 -15.02 -5.15
N GLY A 167 -7.92 -16.01 -5.98
CA GLY A 167 -7.27 -16.21 -7.28
C GLY A 167 -5.82 -16.63 -7.16
N MET A 168 -5.43 -17.27 -6.07
CA MET A 168 -4.08 -17.82 -5.85
C MET A 168 -4.11 -19.32 -5.68
N ARG A 169 -3.24 -20.04 -6.41
CA ARG A 169 -3.06 -21.49 -6.28
C ARG A 169 -1.58 -21.85 -6.38
N GLN A 170 -1.18 -22.76 -5.52
CA GLN A 170 0.14 -23.38 -5.58
C GLN A 170 0.11 -24.58 -6.50
N ALA A 171 1.19 -24.79 -7.25
CA ALA A 171 1.43 -26.02 -8.01
C ALA A 171 2.82 -26.55 -7.64
N ASP A 172 2.86 -27.77 -7.13
CA ASP A 172 4.07 -28.42 -6.64
C ASP A 172 4.78 -29.20 -7.75
N SER A 173 4.08 -29.50 -8.83
CA SER A 173 4.61 -30.24 -9.97
C SER A 173 3.94 -29.83 -11.28
N ALA A 174 4.50 -30.31 -12.39
CA ALA A 174 3.98 -30.09 -13.73
C ALA A 174 2.58 -30.69 -13.94
N GLU A 175 2.30 -31.81 -13.26
CA GLU A 175 1.00 -32.51 -13.30
C GLU A 175 -0.09 -31.68 -12.59
N ALA A 176 0.27 -31.04 -11.48
CA ALA A 176 -0.68 -30.21 -10.69
C ALA A 176 -0.94 -28.83 -11.34
N LEU A 177 -0.01 -28.34 -12.18
CA LEU A 177 -0.05 -26.98 -12.69
C LEU A 177 -1.32 -26.67 -13.50
N GLU A 178 -1.79 -27.58 -14.34
CA GLU A 178 -2.94 -27.32 -15.21
C GLU A 178 -4.24 -27.19 -14.40
N ALA A 179 -4.44 -28.06 -13.42
CA ALA A 179 -5.59 -27.98 -12.53
C ALA A 179 -5.57 -26.69 -11.72
N ALA A 180 -4.43 -26.38 -11.09
CA ALA A 180 -4.23 -25.15 -10.33
C ALA A 180 -4.46 -23.89 -11.16
N TYR A 181 -4.00 -23.87 -12.42
CA TYR A 181 -4.21 -22.74 -13.33
C TYR A 181 -5.70 -22.52 -13.64
N ARG A 182 -6.43 -23.59 -14.01
CA ARG A 182 -7.84 -23.50 -14.34
C ARG A 182 -8.69 -23.07 -13.13
N GLU A 183 -8.40 -23.61 -11.95
CA GLU A 183 -9.10 -23.24 -10.73
C GLU A 183 -8.87 -21.78 -10.34
N ALA A 184 -7.60 -21.33 -10.37
CA ALA A 184 -7.28 -19.95 -10.05
C ALA A 184 -7.90 -18.96 -11.04
N GLN A 185 -7.89 -19.30 -12.34
CA GLN A 185 -8.49 -18.49 -13.40
C GLN A 185 -10.01 -18.39 -13.25
N ALA A 186 -10.69 -19.53 -12.99
CA ALA A 186 -12.13 -19.53 -12.80
C ALA A 186 -12.56 -18.75 -11.55
N GLU A 187 -11.80 -18.85 -10.45
CA GLU A 187 -12.04 -18.06 -9.25
C GLU A 187 -11.82 -16.56 -9.51
N ALA A 188 -10.78 -16.19 -10.25
CA ALA A 188 -10.47 -14.81 -10.59
C ALA A 188 -11.57 -14.19 -11.46
N GLU A 189 -12.01 -14.89 -12.49
CA GLU A 189 -13.13 -14.48 -13.35
C GLU A 189 -14.41 -14.30 -12.55
N ALA A 190 -14.74 -15.24 -11.67
CA ALA A 190 -15.95 -15.17 -10.86
C ALA A 190 -15.93 -14.05 -9.80
N CYS A 191 -14.75 -13.76 -9.21
CA CYS A 191 -14.64 -12.80 -8.12
C CYS A 191 -14.37 -11.37 -8.59
N PHE A 192 -13.66 -11.22 -9.71
CA PHE A 192 -13.12 -9.92 -10.15
C PHE A 192 -13.51 -9.56 -11.59
N GLY A 193 -14.12 -10.48 -12.34
CA GLY A 193 -14.45 -10.30 -13.76
C GLY A 193 -13.21 -10.23 -14.68
N ASP A 194 -12.06 -10.71 -14.18
CA ASP A 194 -10.78 -10.72 -14.87
C ASP A 194 -10.03 -12.02 -14.58
N GLY A 195 -9.84 -12.82 -15.62
CA GLY A 195 -9.14 -14.12 -15.56
C GLY A 195 -7.66 -14.05 -15.90
N GLU A 196 -7.05 -12.86 -15.96
CA GLU A 196 -5.61 -12.73 -16.20
C GLU A 196 -4.79 -13.33 -15.05
N MET A 197 -3.82 -14.17 -15.42
CA MET A 197 -2.99 -14.91 -14.45
C MET A 197 -1.52 -14.56 -14.58
N TYR A 198 -0.83 -14.54 -13.46
CA TYR A 198 0.63 -14.46 -13.32
C TYR A 198 1.16 -15.76 -12.70
N LEU A 199 2.43 -16.04 -12.91
CA LEU A 199 3.14 -17.14 -12.25
C LEU A 199 4.41 -16.62 -11.60
N GLU A 200 4.67 -17.04 -10.38
CA GLU A 200 5.91 -16.74 -9.66
C GLU A 200 6.46 -18.01 -9.00
N LYS A 201 7.78 -18.07 -8.83
CA LYS A 201 8.41 -19.08 -7.97
C LYS A 201 7.84 -18.95 -6.56
N LEU A 202 7.39 -20.05 -5.97
CA LEU A 202 7.05 -20.06 -4.55
C LEU A 202 8.35 -20.03 -3.73
N ILE A 203 8.46 -19.03 -2.86
CA ILE A 203 9.55 -18.96 -1.90
C ILE A 203 9.13 -19.74 -0.66
N GLU A 204 9.81 -20.86 -0.44
CA GLU A 204 9.55 -21.70 0.73
C GLU A 204 10.20 -21.10 1.98
N HIS A 205 9.49 -21.17 3.10
CA HIS A 205 9.93 -20.63 4.39
C HIS A 205 10.38 -19.15 4.35
N PRO A 206 9.57 -18.24 3.75
CA PRO A 206 9.96 -16.85 3.63
C PRO A 206 9.97 -16.16 5.00
N ARG A 207 10.82 -15.15 5.15
CA ARG A 207 10.72 -14.18 6.23
C ARG A 207 10.09 -12.91 5.69
N HIS A 208 9.01 -12.46 6.33
CA HIS A 208 8.43 -11.15 6.05
C HIS A 208 9.26 -10.09 6.77
N ILE A 209 9.85 -9.19 6.03
CA ILE A 209 10.67 -8.08 6.56
C ILE A 209 10.13 -6.78 5.97
N GLU A 210 9.77 -5.88 6.86
CA GLU A 210 9.30 -4.54 6.55
C GLU A 210 10.22 -3.46 7.11
#